data_fc658eea88debd5c6533357ec5f66521
#
_entry.id   fc658eea88debd5c6533357ec5f66521
#
_cell.length_a   1.000
_cell.length_b   1.000
_cell.length_c   1.000
_cell.angle_alpha   90.00
_cell.angle_beta   90.00
_cell.angle_gamma   90.00
#
_symmetry.space_group_name_H-M   'P 1'
#
loop_
_entity.id
_entity.type
_entity.pdbx_description
1 polymer ?
#
loop_
_entity_poly.entity_id
_entity_poly.type
_entity_poly.pdbx_seq_one_letter_code
_entity_poly.pdbx_strand_id
1 'polypeptide(L)'
;MIKSKAHKEMKKSVVFGMLLVFCLTLAGCSRQSATERNAQTDALFRATREGNTDMVKSLLSSPGANVNATDDRGSTPLLEAARYGHEDICRVLIAAGADLKAKDRDGKTALMLAVQGDHDEVVRVLKQAGETE
;
A
#
# COMPACT_ATOMS: atom_id res chain seq x y z
N MET A 1 -39.22 38.65 15.51
CA MET A 1 -39.77 37.40 14.96
C MET A 1 -39.19 36.99 13.60
N ILE A 2 -38.97 37.92 12.69
CA ILE A 2 -38.43 37.65 11.37
C ILE A 2 -36.94 37.16 11.45
N LYS A 3 -36.15 37.69 12.40
CA LYS A 3 -34.75 37.28 12.60
C LYS A 3 -34.57 35.85 13.11
N SER A 4 -35.56 35.29 13.84
CA SER A 4 -35.49 33.92 14.34
C SER A 4 -35.83 32.87 13.28
N LYS A 5 -36.65 33.19 12.28
CA LYS A 5 -36.94 32.33 11.13
C LYS A 5 -35.74 32.27 10.16
N ALA A 6 -35.09 33.39 9.91
CA ALA A 6 -33.87 33.42 9.11
C ALA A 6 -32.73 32.62 9.74
N HIS A 7 -32.63 32.62 11.07
CA HIS A 7 -31.63 31.84 11.79
C HIS A 7 -31.91 30.32 11.75
N LYS A 8 -33.17 29.91 11.74
CA LYS A 8 -33.57 28.48 11.56
C LYS A 8 -33.28 27.99 10.13
N GLU A 9 -33.48 28.85 9.15
CA GLU A 9 -33.17 28.51 7.74
C GLU A 9 -31.68 28.41 7.49
N MET A 10 -30.85 29.25 8.11
CA MET A 10 -29.39 29.13 8.05
C MET A 10 -28.87 27.84 8.67
N LYS A 11 -29.46 27.38 9.80
CA LYS A 11 -29.11 26.08 10.40
C LYS A 11 -29.50 24.90 9.53
N LYS A 12 -30.65 24.94 8.85
CA LYS A 12 -31.07 23.92 7.89
C LYS A 12 -30.17 23.88 6.67
N SER A 13 -29.74 25.01 6.15
CA SER A 13 -28.86 25.15 5.02
C SER A 13 -27.44 24.62 5.33
N VAL A 14 -26.92 24.86 6.53
CA VAL A 14 -25.63 24.33 6.98
C VAL A 14 -25.69 22.82 7.17
N VAL A 15 -26.75 22.27 7.75
CA VAL A 15 -26.96 20.83 7.90
C VAL A 15 -27.12 20.15 6.53
N PHE A 16 -27.80 20.80 5.61
CA PHE A 16 -27.97 20.31 4.24
C PHE A 16 -26.66 20.36 3.45
N GLY A 17 -25.86 21.39 3.67
CA GLY A 17 -24.51 21.51 3.11
C GLY A 17 -23.53 20.44 3.64
N MET A 18 -23.61 20.12 4.92
CA MET A 18 -22.83 19.01 5.51
C MET A 18 -23.22 17.65 4.96
N LEU A 19 -24.52 17.40 4.77
CA LEU A 19 -25.01 16.16 4.16
C LEU A 19 -24.60 16.03 2.69
N LEU A 20 -24.63 17.13 1.92
CA LEU A 20 -24.14 17.14 0.54
C LEU A 20 -22.63 16.93 0.44
N VAL A 21 -21.86 17.53 1.33
CA VAL A 21 -20.40 17.32 1.41
C VAL A 21 -20.09 15.88 1.82
N PHE A 22 -20.87 15.30 2.71
CA PHE A 22 -20.71 13.89 3.11
C PHE A 22 -21.09 12.92 1.97
N CYS A 23 -22.15 13.19 1.21
CA CYS A 23 -22.50 12.41 0.02
C CYS A 23 -21.47 12.58 -1.11
N LEU A 24 -20.91 13.78 -1.30
CA LEU A 24 -19.85 14.03 -2.27
C LEU A 24 -18.53 13.33 -1.89
N THR A 25 -18.20 13.24 -0.60
CA THR A 25 -17.04 12.48 -0.13
C THR A 25 -17.26 10.97 -0.29
N LEU A 26 -18.45 10.44 -0.07
CA LEU A 26 -18.76 9.03 -0.32
C LEU A 26 -18.77 8.68 -1.83
N ALA A 27 -19.34 9.53 -2.67
CA ALA A 27 -19.32 9.35 -4.13
C ALA A 27 -17.94 9.63 -4.73
N GLY A 28 -17.16 10.53 -4.14
CA GLY A 28 -15.77 10.80 -4.47
C GLY A 28 -14.79 9.72 -4.02
N CYS A 29 -15.08 8.99 -2.93
CA CYS A 29 -14.26 7.89 -2.42
C CYS A 29 -14.10 6.74 -3.42
N SER A 30 -15.08 6.47 -4.28
CA SER A 30 -14.96 5.42 -5.30
C SER A 30 -14.04 5.82 -6.47
N ARG A 31 -13.91 7.11 -6.80
CA ARG A 31 -12.98 7.62 -7.81
C ARG A 31 -11.60 7.98 -7.23
N GLN A 32 -11.58 8.59 -6.04
CA GLN A 32 -10.35 8.87 -5.30
C GLN A 32 -9.65 7.61 -4.85
N SER A 33 -10.38 6.52 -4.54
CA SER A 33 -9.79 5.27 -4.12
C SER A 33 -8.88 4.60 -5.15
N ALA A 34 -9.07 4.83 -6.45
CA ALA A 34 -8.15 4.35 -7.48
C ALA A 34 -6.88 5.22 -7.57
N THR A 35 -7.02 6.55 -7.50
CA THR A 35 -5.90 7.50 -7.50
C THR A 35 -5.10 7.41 -6.21
N GLU A 36 -5.77 7.29 -5.07
CA GLU A 36 -5.14 7.09 -3.77
C GLU A 36 -4.42 5.74 -3.67
N ARG A 37 -5.02 4.67 -4.21
CA ARG A 37 -4.36 3.36 -4.30
C ARG A 37 -3.11 3.39 -5.16
N ASN A 38 -3.13 4.11 -6.28
CA ASN A 38 -1.93 4.27 -7.11
C ASN A 38 -0.85 5.06 -6.39
N ALA A 39 -1.20 6.20 -5.76
CA ALA A 39 -0.27 6.99 -4.97
C ALA A 39 0.29 6.22 -3.77
N GLN A 40 -0.53 5.42 -3.10
CA GLN A 40 -0.14 4.59 -1.98
C GLN A 40 0.77 3.44 -2.42
N THR A 41 0.49 2.84 -3.57
CA THR A 41 1.33 1.82 -4.20
C THR A 41 2.69 2.40 -4.57
N ASP A 42 2.72 3.56 -5.22
CA ASP A 42 3.96 4.25 -5.59
C ASP A 42 4.80 4.62 -4.35
N ALA A 43 4.15 5.08 -3.29
CA ALA A 43 4.80 5.37 -2.01
C ALA A 43 5.39 4.09 -1.38
N LEU A 44 4.68 2.96 -1.46
CA LEU A 44 5.14 1.67 -0.96
C LEU A 44 6.39 1.19 -1.72
N PHE A 45 6.38 1.27 -3.05
CA PHE A 45 7.54 0.91 -3.87
C PHE A 45 8.75 1.82 -3.58
N ARG A 46 8.51 3.13 -3.43
CA ARG A 46 9.57 4.08 -3.08
C ARG A 46 10.17 3.76 -1.72
N ALA A 47 9.35 3.62 -0.68
CA ALA A 47 9.79 3.28 0.68
C ALA A 47 10.56 1.94 0.70
N THR A 48 10.11 0.97 -0.09
CA THR A 48 10.78 -0.33 -0.25
C THR A 48 12.17 -0.20 -0.87
N ARG A 49 12.31 0.61 -1.93
CA ARG A 49 13.62 0.84 -2.58
C ARG A 49 14.58 1.63 -1.70
N GLU A 50 14.06 2.58 -0.94
CA GLU A 50 14.85 3.40 0.01
C GLU A 50 15.25 2.65 1.27
N GLY A 51 14.68 1.47 1.52
CA GLY A 51 14.93 0.69 2.73
C GLY A 51 14.24 1.26 3.98
N ASN A 52 13.21 2.09 3.79
CA ASN A 52 12.50 2.73 4.90
C ASN A 52 11.42 1.80 5.48
N THR A 53 11.82 0.96 6.41
CA THR A 53 10.97 -0.05 7.05
C THR A 53 9.76 0.54 7.77
N ASP A 54 9.94 1.67 8.46
CA ASP A 54 8.87 2.32 9.22
C ASP A 54 7.78 2.89 8.29
N MET A 55 8.19 3.47 7.18
CA MET A 55 7.28 3.95 6.16
C MET A 55 6.51 2.78 5.51
N VAL A 56 7.18 1.67 5.22
CA VAL A 56 6.54 0.45 4.70
C VAL A 56 5.49 -0.08 5.68
N LYS A 57 5.81 -0.17 6.97
CA LYS A 57 4.86 -0.58 8.02
C LYS A 57 3.64 0.34 8.08
N SER A 58 3.88 1.65 8.06
CA SER A 58 2.83 2.66 8.08
C SER A 58 1.89 2.55 6.89
N LEU A 59 2.44 2.39 5.69
CA LEU A 59 1.68 2.24 4.45
C LEU A 59 0.86 0.95 4.43
N LEU A 60 1.42 -0.17 4.90
CA LEU A 60 0.73 -1.46 4.98
C LEU A 60 -0.38 -1.47 6.04
N SER A 61 -0.29 -0.64 7.07
CA SER A 61 -1.33 -0.48 8.09
C SER A 61 -2.52 0.36 7.60
N SER A 62 -2.38 1.05 6.48
CA SER A 62 -3.43 1.89 5.93
C SER A 62 -4.55 1.07 5.28
N PRO A 63 -5.81 1.49 5.41
CA PRO A 63 -6.91 0.81 4.74
C PRO A 63 -6.72 0.76 3.22
N GLY A 64 -6.88 -0.42 2.63
CA GLY A 64 -6.74 -0.60 1.18
C GLY A 64 -5.31 -0.79 0.67
N ALA A 65 -4.34 -0.92 1.57
CA ALA A 65 -2.97 -1.29 1.19
C ALA A 65 -2.96 -2.67 0.50
N ASN A 66 -2.32 -2.75 -0.66
CA ASN A 66 -2.14 -3.99 -1.38
C ASN A 66 -0.66 -4.39 -1.34
N VAL A 67 -0.36 -5.38 -0.49
CA VAL A 67 1.00 -5.91 -0.34
C VAL A 67 1.52 -6.60 -1.62
N ASN A 68 0.61 -7.09 -2.46
CA ASN A 68 0.90 -7.76 -3.72
C ASN A 68 0.65 -6.87 -4.95
N ALA A 69 0.65 -5.55 -4.77
CA ALA A 69 0.55 -4.61 -5.89
C ALA A 69 1.74 -4.80 -6.84
N THR A 70 1.51 -4.58 -8.12
CA THR A 70 2.56 -4.69 -9.14
C THR A 70 2.84 -3.33 -9.76
N ASP A 71 4.12 -3.06 -10.02
CA ASP A 71 4.56 -1.90 -10.79
C ASP A 71 4.50 -2.17 -12.31
N ASP A 72 4.92 -1.20 -13.10
CA ASP A 72 4.96 -1.29 -14.57
C ASP A 72 5.87 -2.41 -15.09
N ARG A 73 6.75 -2.94 -14.25
CA ARG A 73 7.64 -4.07 -14.56
C ARG A 73 7.09 -5.42 -14.12
N GLY A 74 5.88 -5.44 -13.56
CA GLY A 74 5.29 -6.62 -12.95
C GLY A 74 5.96 -7.02 -11.62
N SER A 75 6.79 -6.14 -11.05
CA SER A 75 7.45 -6.36 -9.77
C SER A 75 6.48 -6.09 -8.61
N THR A 76 6.54 -6.93 -7.57
CA THR A 76 5.85 -6.67 -6.29
C THR A 76 6.81 -5.99 -5.30
N PRO A 77 6.30 -5.38 -4.21
CA PRO A 77 7.18 -4.84 -3.18
C PRO A 77 8.17 -5.87 -2.63
N LEU A 78 7.76 -7.14 -2.48
CA LEU A 78 8.66 -8.21 -2.03
C LEU A 78 9.81 -8.47 -3.03
N LEU A 79 9.51 -8.46 -4.34
CA LEU A 79 10.53 -8.60 -5.39
C LEU A 79 11.54 -7.45 -5.36
N GLU A 80 11.06 -6.21 -5.15
CA GLU A 80 11.95 -5.05 -5.02
C GLU A 80 12.77 -5.12 -3.74
N ALA A 81 12.18 -5.45 -2.59
CA ALA A 81 12.91 -5.63 -1.33
C ALA A 81 14.02 -6.70 -1.44
N ALA A 82 13.73 -7.81 -2.11
CA ALA A 82 14.69 -8.89 -2.35
C ALA A 82 15.81 -8.45 -3.30
N ARG A 83 15.49 -7.67 -4.32
CA ARG A 83 16.46 -7.13 -5.28
C ARG A 83 17.47 -6.19 -4.63
N TYR A 84 17.01 -5.35 -3.69
CA TYR A 84 17.84 -4.37 -2.99
C TYR A 84 18.43 -4.89 -1.68
N GLY A 85 18.07 -6.10 -1.24
CA GLY A 85 18.63 -6.72 -0.05
C GLY A 85 18.08 -6.20 1.28
N HIS A 86 16.86 -5.66 1.28
CA HIS A 86 16.21 -5.12 2.47
C HIS A 86 15.52 -6.22 3.28
N GLU A 87 16.28 -6.89 4.16
CA GLU A 87 15.82 -8.01 4.97
C GLU A 87 14.61 -7.66 5.85
N ASP A 88 14.68 -6.55 6.59
CA ASP A 88 13.60 -6.13 7.49
C ASP A 88 12.29 -5.87 6.74
N ILE A 89 12.39 -5.28 5.56
CA ILE A 89 11.23 -5.03 4.70
C ILE A 89 10.67 -6.35 4.18
N CYS A 90 11.51 -7.29 3.77
CA CYS A 90 11.07 -8.62 3.38
C CYS A 90 10.27 -9.30 4.49
N ARG A 91 10.75 -9.25 5.74
CA ARG A 91 10.04 -9.79 6.91
C ARG A 91 8.68 -9.13 7.11
N VAL A 92 8.62 -7.81 7.01
CA VAL A 92 7.37 -7.04 7.15
C VAL A 92 6.36 -7.39 6.05
N LEU A 93 6.82 -7.47 4.80
CA LEU A 93 5.97 -7.81 3.65
C LEU A 93 5.44 -9.26 3.74
N ILE A 94 6.28 -10.21 4.13
CA ILE A 94 5.88 -11.61 4.34
C ILE A 94 4.84 -11.71 5.46
N ALA A 95 5.06 -11.02 6.58
CA ALA A 95 4.09 -10.96 7.68
C ALA A 95 2.76 -10.32 7.26
N ALA A 96 2.77 -9.43 6.29
CA ALA A 96 1.57 -8.82 5.70
C ALA A 96 0.88 -9.68 4.63
N GLY A 97 1.41 -10.86 4.31
CA GLY A 97 0.83 -11.79 3.34
C GLY A 97 1.35 -11.63 1.90
N ALA A 98 2.59 -11.17 1.72
CA ALA A 98 3.20 -11.08 0.41
C ALA A 98 3.32 -12.45 -0.27
N ASP A 99 3.04 -12.51 -1.57
CA ASP A 99 3.17 -13.73 -2.36
C ASP A 99 4.64 -14.05 -2.64
N LEU A 100 5.12 -15.14 -2.05
CA LEU A 100 6.50 -15.63 -2.23
C LEU A 100 6.76 -16.19 -3.64
N LYS A 101 5.72 -16.60 -4.34
CA LYS A 101 5.79 -17.21 -5.67
C LYS A 101 5.59 -16.21 -6.80
N ALA A 102 5.34 -14.93 -6.48
CA ALA A 102 5.21 -13.87 -7.47
C ALA A 102 6.48 -13.78 -8.35
N LYS A 103 6.27 -13.53 -9.62
CA LYS A 103 7.34 -13.39 -10.62
C LYS A 103 7.22 -12.05 -11.32
N ASP A 104 8.35 -11.44 -11.60
CA ASP A 104 8.42 -10.28 -12.49
C ASP A 104 8.25 -10.69 -13.97
N ARG A 105 8.32 -9.72 -14.87
CA ARG A 105 8.20 -9.98 -16.33
C ARG A 105 9.30 -10.90 -16.87
N ASP A 106 10.46 -10.96 -16.20
CA ASP A 106 11.57 -11.84 -16.54
C ASP A 106 11.40 -13.25 -15.95
N GLY A 107 10.29 -13.51 -15.25
CA GLY A 107 9.98 -14.77 -14.59
C GLY A 107 10.78 -15.03 -13.32
N LYS A 108 11.38 -14.00 -12.73
CA LYS A 108 12.22 -14.11 -11.53
C LYS A 108 11.37 -13.97 -10.27
N THR A 109 11.59 -14.88 -9.32
CA THR A 109 11.01 -14.81 -7.97
C THR A 109 11.89 -13.98 -7.03
N ALA A 110 11.34 -13.61 -5.86
CA ALA A 110 12.09 -12.90 -4.83
C ALA A 110 13.37 -13.65 -4.42
N LEU A 111 13.28 -14.98 -4.28
CA LEU A 111 14.45 -15.81 -3.97
C LEU A 111 15.54 -15.73 -5.06
N MET A 112 15.14 -15.77 -6.33
CA MET A 112 16.10 -15.65 -7.44
C MET A 112 16.77 -14.28 -7.45
N LEU A 113 16.02 -13.22 -7.20
CA LEU A 113 16.56 -11.85 -7.14
C LEU A 113 17.53 -11.67 -5.97
N ALA A 114 17.20 -12.23 -4.79
CA ALA A 114 18.06 -12.20 -3.63
C ALA A 114 19.38 -12.98 -3.84
N VAL A 115 19.31 -14.14 -4.47
CA VAL A 115 20.50 -14.92 -4.83
C VAL A 115 21.37 -14.19 -5.86
N GLN A 116 20.74 -13.56 -6.86
CA GLN A 116 21.44 -12.80 -7.89
C GLN A 116 22.16 -11.56 -7.33
N GLY A 117 21.61 -10.98 -6.24
CA GLY A 117 22.18 -9.82 -5.55
C GLY A 117 23.16 -10.17 -4.42
N ASP A 118 23.44 -11.46 -4.19
CA ASP A 118 24.24 -11.97 -3.06
C ASP A 118 23.72 -11.53 -1.68
N HIS A 119 22.38 -11.44 -1.55
CA HIS A 119 21.69 -11.02 -0.31
C HIS A 119 21.36 -12.24 0.56
N ASP A 120 22.35 -12.83 1.19
CA ASP A 120 22.23 -14.09 1.96
C ASP A 120 21.17 -14.02 3.07
N GLU A 121 21.03 -12.88 3.76
CA GLU A 121 20.05 -12.70 4.82
C GLU A 121 18.62 -12.74 4.26
N VAL A 122 18.38 -12.09 3.14
CA VAL A 122 17.09 -12.14 2.45
C VAL A 122 16.79 -13.56 1.96
N VAL A 123 17.80 -14.25 1.42
CA VAL A 123 17.67 -15.66 1.00
C VAL A 123 17.23 -16.54 2.17
N ARG A 124 17.81 -16.36 3.36
CA ARG A 124 17.39 -17.09 4.57
C ARG A 124 15.95 -16.80 4.95
N VAL A 125 15.56 -15.52 4.97
CA VAL A 125 14.19 -15.11 5.30
C VAL A 125 13.17 -15.72 4.34
N LEU A 126 13.44 -15.66 3.04
CA LEU A 126 12.56 -16.21 2.01
C LEU A 126 12.45 -17.73 2.08
N LYS A 127 13.55 -18.43 2.34
CA LYS A 127 13.53 -19.90 2.53
C LYS A 127 12.74 -20.29 3.76
N GLN A 128 12.95 -19.63 4.90
CA GLN A 128 12.19 -19.88 6.13
C GLN A 128 10.68 -19.66 5.93
N ALA A 129 10.30 -18.61 5.22
CA ALA A 129 8.91 -18.33 4.93
C ALA A 129 8.29 -19.36 3.96
N GLY A 130 9.04 -19.84 2.97
CA GLY A 130 8.59 -20.84 2.03
C GLY A 130 8.51 -22.26 2.60
N GLU A 131 9.24 -22.56 3.65
CA GLU A 131 9.19 -23.87 4.35
C GLU A 131 7.97 -23.98 5.29
N THR A 132 7.33 -22.86 5.64
CA THR A 132 6.14 -22.85 6.52
C THR A 132 4.82 -22.95 5.76
N GLU A 133 4.85 -22.93 4.44
CA GLU A 133 3.71 -23.16 3.57
C GLU A 133 3.69 -24.64 3.10
#